data_74afc326b21477673a99f3d2d125d5c0
#
_entry.id   74afc326b21477673a99f3d2d125d5c0
#
_cell.length_a   1.000
_cell.length_b   1.000
_cell.length_c   1.000
_cell.angle_alpha   90.00
_cell.angle_beta   90.00
_cell.angle_gamma   90.00
#
_symmetry.space_group_name_H-M   'P 1'
#
loop_
_entity.id
_entity.type
_entity.pdbx_description
1 polymer ?
#
loop_
_entity_poly.entity_id
_entity_poly.type
_entity_poly.pdbx_seq_one_letter_code
_entity_poly.pdbx_strand_id
1 'polypeptide(L)'
;MLSRTSVINKSRLTRTISVLALAFSLAACGGQEAQNNTSTGDATPGAATDTTASGPAKLDLGGKVSLTGAGASFPAPLYSRWFFDLNKKYPNLQINYQSVGSGAGVEQFTQGTVDFGASDVAMKDEEIQKVPADKGVLMLPMTAGSIVLAYNLPDVPELKLPRAVYTDILLGKIKSWNDPKIAAANPGAKLPNEPITVIYRSDGSGTTGVFTKHLSAISPEWKSKVGEGKTVNWPVGVGAKGNEGVTAQITQTPGSIGYVEYGYAKQNNLKYASLENKAGKFVVPTEESASKTLEAVTLPENLRAFITDPEGDESYPIVTYTWLLTAKKYSDPAKAKAIEAMIEYGLTEGQKNAAELGYVPLPANVAQKVAAAADAISPDYKIAIGSSNNTSAGAPQQGGNNQ
;
A
#
# COMPACT_ATOMS: atom_id res chain seq x y z
N MET A 1 -11.78 53.01 41.21
CA MET A 1 -11.65 52.60 42.61
C MET A 1 -11.77 51.08 42.70
N LEU A 2 -10.72 50.51 43.35
CA LEU A 2 -10.60 49.16 43.90
C LEU A 2 -10.36 48.00 42.93
N SER A 3 -9.07 47.73 42.83
CA SER A 3 -8.31 46.51 42.56
C SER A 3 -8.76 45.29 43.41
N ARG A 4 -8.80 44.09 42.81
CA ARG A 4 -8.51 42.84 43.56
C ARG A 4 -7.66 41.88 42.69
N THR A 5 -6.41 41.84 43.07
CA THR A 5 -5.41 40.86 42.71
C THR A 5 -5.77 39.49 43.32
N SER A 6 -5.75 38.41 42.55
CA SER A 6 -5.80 37.04 43.08
C SER A 6 -4.52 36.29 42.75
N VAL A 7 -3.90 35.82 43.79
CA VAL A 7 -2.58 35.13 43.84
C VAL A 7 -2.74 33.67 43.41
N ILE A 8 -1.95 33.24 42.41
CA ILE A 8 -1.85 31.83 42.00
C ILE A 8 -0.78 31.15 42.79
N ASN A 9 -1.18 30.13 43.56
CA ASN A 9 -0.34 29.29 44.38
C ASN A 9 0.26 28.15 43.49
N LYS A 10 1.58 28.10 43.32
CA LYS A 10 2.33 27.04 42.66
C LYS A 10 2.71 25.98 43.68
N SER A 11 2.04 24.83 43.69
CA SER A 11 2.53 23.64 44.37
C SER A 11 3.42 22.81 43.44
N ARG A 12 4.69 22.69 43.78
CA ARG A 12 5.70 21.81 43.18
C ARG A 12 5.47 20.40 43.68
N LEU A 13 5.22 19.45 42.79
CA LEU A 13 5.20 18.02 43.08
C LEU A 13 6.51 17.40 42.61
N THR A 14 7.40 17.12 43.54
CA THR A 14 8.68 16.42 43.33
C THR A 14 8.40 14.90 43.25
N ARG A 15 8.68 14.27 42.13
CA ARG A 15 8.67 12.80 41.99
C ARG A 15 10.09 12.27 42.04
N THR A 16 10.37 11.54 43.08
CA THR A 16 11.57 10.75 43.33
C THR A 16 11.62 9.55 42.38
N ILE A 17 12.70 9.42 41.62
CA ILE A 17 12.98 8.25 40.75
C ILE A 17 13.90 7.31 41.57
N SER A 18 13.40 6.12 41.91
CA SER A 18 14.21 5.05 42.48
C SER A 18 14.87 4.24 41.37
N VAL A 19 16.19 4.28 41.32
CA VAL A 19 17.01 3.45 40.42
C VAL A 19 17.28 2.12 41.17
N LEU A 20 16.82 1.01 40.59
CA LEU A 20 17.14 -0.34 41.01
C LEU A 20 18.26 -0.90 40.13
N ALA A 21 19.46 -0.99 40.64
CA ALA A 21 20.59 -1.64 39.99
C ALA A 21 20.57 -3.13 40.29
N LEU A 22 20.52 -3.97 39.27
CA LEU A 22 20.70 -5.41 39.36
C LEU A 22 22.05 -5.77 38.76
N ALA A 23 22.96 -6.21 39.65
CA ALA A 23 24.25 -6.78 39.28
C ALA A 23 24.07 -8.26 38.93
N PHE A 24 24.55 -8.70 37.79
CA PHE A 24 24.76 -10.12 37.47
C PHE A 24 26.24 -10.41 37.32
N SER A 25 26.68 -11.34 38.17
CA SER A 25 28.02 -11.86 38.29
C SER A 25 28.42 -12.81 37.17
N LEU A 26 29.68 -12.65 36.72
CA LEU A 26 30.39 -13.60 35.84
C LEU A 26 30.69 -14.90 36.59
N ALA A 27 30.52 -16.02 35.92
CA ALA A 27 31.20 -17.27 36.20
C ALA A 27 31.91 -17.77 34.96
N ALA A 28 33.23 -17.80 35.02
CA ALA A 28 34.14 -18.42 34.06
C ALA A 28 34.44 -19.86 34.50
N CYS A 29 34.67 -20.76 33.53
CA CYS A 29 35.44 -22.01 33.51
C CYS A 29 34.99 -22.81 32.29
N GLY A 30 35.82 -23.42 31.44
CA GLY A 30 37.18 -23.82 31.44
C GLY A 30 37.38 -24.66 30.19
N GLY A 31 38.54 -24.63 29.58
CA GLY A 31 38.86 -25.21 28.31
C GLY A 31 38.98 -26.73 28.28
N GLN A 32 39.04 -27.27 27.05
CA GLN A 32 39.80 -28.50 26.77
C GLN A 32 40.17 -28.56 25.31
N GLU A 33 41.50 -28.64 25.03
CA GLU A 33 42.14 -29.05 23.79
C GLU A 33 41.99 -30.55 23.59
N ALA A 34 42.00 -31.01 22.33
CA ALA A 34 42.68 -32.19 21.81
C ALA A 34 42.12 -32.48 20.40
N GLN A 35 42.83 -32.60 19.41
CA GLN A 35 43.94 -33.35 18.88
C GLN A 35 43.71 -33.63 17.40
N ASN A 36 44.73 -33.33 16.61
CA ASN A 36 44.97 -33.72 15.24
C ASN A 36 44.74 -35.22 14.97
N ASN A 37 44.21 -35.53 13.78
CA ASN A 37 44.63 -36.76 13.10
C ASN A 37 44.66 -36.52 11.58
N THR A 38 45.87 -36.52 11.05
CA THR A 38 46.23 -36.60 9.65
C THR A 38 45.98 -38.01 9.12
N SER A 39 45.31 -38.11 7.97
CA SER A 39 45.40 -39.29 7.10
C SER A 39 45.41 -38.85 5.65
N THR A 40 46.53 -39.04 5.02
CA THR A 40 46.81 -38.91 3.58
C THR A 40 46.13 -40.06 2.82
N GLY A 41 45.43 -39.67 1.74
CA GLY A 41 44.90 -40.63 0.76
C GLY A 41 44.73 -39.95 -0.59
N ASP A 42 45.66 -40.26 -1.46
CA ASP A 42 45.82 -39.85 -2.85
C ASP A 42 44.75 -40.48 -3.75
N ALA A 43 44.02 -39.67 -4.58
CA ALA A 43 43.36 -40.17 -5.79
C ALA A 43 42.97 -39.00 -6.72
N THR A 44 43.42 -39.12 -7.91
CA THR A 44 43.48 -38.30 -9.13
C THR A 44 42.08 -37.92 -9.70
N PRO A 45 41.95 -36.90 -10.58
CA PRO A 45 40.76 -36.07 -10.78
C PRO A 45 39.80 -36.61 -11.86
N GLY A 46 38.53 -36.65 -11.51
CA GLY A 46 37.43 -36.74 -12.48
C GLY A 46 36.77 -35.37 -12.61
N ALA A 47 36.90 -34.75 -13.77
CA ALA A 47 36.21 -33.51 -14.10
C ALA A 47 34.71 -33.76 -14.19
N ALA A 48 33.97 -33.42 -13.12
CA ALA A 48 32.55 -33.22 -13.17
C ALA A 48 32.30 -31.69 -13.24
N THR A 49 31.82 -31.23 -14.37
CA THR A 49 31.27 -29.87 -14.51
C THR A 49 30.02 -29.75 -13.63
N ASP A 50 30.25 -29.33 -12.42
CA ASP A 50 29.19 -28.96 -11.49
C ASP A 50 28.57 -27.63 -11.97
N THR A 51 27.47 -27.72 -12.71
CA THR A 51 26.61 -26.58 -12.97
C THR A 51 25.87 -26.24 -11.64
N THR A 52 26.60 -25.61 -10.73
CA THR A 52 26.00 -25.01 -9.55
C THR A 52 25.01 -23.96 -10.04
N ALA A 53 23.72 -24.28 -9.92
CA ALA A 53 22.66 -23.27 -9.92
C ALA A 53 23.04 -22.26 -8.82
N SER A 54 23.55 -21.10 -9.23
CA SER A 54 23.83 -19.99 -8.33
C SER A 54 22.52 -19.58 -7.66
N GLY A 55 22.41 -19.87 -6.38
CA GLY A 55 21.39 -19.27 -5.53
C GLY A 55 21.46 -17.74 -5.66
N PRO A 56 20.41 -17.00 -5.31
CA PRO A 56 20.37 -15.55 -5.46
C PRO A 56 21.63 -14.95 -4.83
N ALA A 57 22.35 -14.15 -5.62
CA ALA A 57 23.60 -13.52 -5.19
C ALA A 57 23.34 -12.75 -3.88
N LYS A 58 24.16 -13.01 -2.86
CA LYS A 58 24.03 -12.32 -1.58
C LYS A 58 24.20 -10.82 -1.82
N LEU A 59 23.20 -10.00 -1.45
CA LEU A 59 23.25 -8.55 -1.56
C LEU A 59 24.44 -8.02 -0.75
N ASP A 60 25.48 -7.55 -1.45
CA ASP A 60 26.63 -6.89 -0.84
C ASP A 60 26.51 -5.37 -1.03
N LEU A 61 26.29 -4.68 0.08
CA LEU A 61 26.18 -3.23 0.14
C LEU A 61 27.47 -2.53 0.53
N GLY A 62 28.55 -3.30 0.79
CA GLY A 62 29.83 -2.78 1.25
C GLY A 62 29.81 -2.19 2.67
N GLY A 63 28.65 -2.15 3.34
CA GLY A 63 28.46 -1.58 4.66
C GLY A 63 27.01 -1.42 5.05
N LYS A 64 26.74 -0.58 6.05
CA LYS A 64 25.37 -0.22 6.45
C LYS A 64 24.79 0.83 5.50
N VAL A 65 23.62 0.56 4.96
CA VAL A 65 22.86 1.48 4.09
C VAL A 65 21.52 1.78 4.75
N SER A 66 21.17 3.06 4.78
CA SER A 66 19.87 3.53 5.23
C SER A 66 19.15 4.22 4.06
N LEU A 67 17.93 3.78 3.79
CA LEU A 67 17.02 4.42 2.85
C LEU A 67 15.89 5.12 3.61
N THR A 68 15.54 6.32 3.16
CA THR A 68 14.39 7.06 3.67
C THR A 68 13.35 7.20 2.56
N GLY A 69 12.11 6.91 2.89
CA GLY A 69 10.98 7.08 1.98
C GLY A 69 9.82 7.80 2.65
N ALA A 70 8.98 8.43 1.84
CA ALA A 70 7.76 9.06 2.34
C ALA A 70 6.67 9.07 1.27
N GLY A 71 5.40 9.07 1.69
CA GLY A 71 4.32 9.19 0.74
C GLY A 71 3.00 8.56 1.16
N ALA A 72 2.35 7.94 0.20
CA ALA A 72 1.03 7.37 0.31
C ALA A 72 0.84 6.49 1.55
N SER A 73 -0.27 6.70 2.27
CA SER A 73 -0.67 5.81 3.36
C SER A 73 -1.28 4.50 2.84
N PHE A 74 -1.74 4.48 1.60
CA PHE A 74 -2.32 3.31 0.95
C PHE A 74 -1.42 2.07 1.07
N PRO A 75 -0.12 2.05 0.65
CA PRO A 75 0.73 0.87 0.75
C PRO A 75 1.44 0.74 2.10
N ALA A 76 1.26 1.66 3.06
CA ALA A 76 2.08 1.72 4.26
C ALA A 76 2.11 0.43 5.10
N PRO A 77 1.00 -0.29 5.33
CA PRO A 77 1.03 -1.59 6.02
C PRO A 77 1.88 -2.63 5.29
N LEU A 78 1.75 -2.72 3.97
CA LEU A 78 2.51 -3.66 3.15
C LEU A 78 4.01 -3.29 3.10
N TYR A 79 4.33 -2.00 2.93
CA TYR A 79 5.71 -1.52 2.96
C TYR A 79 6.37 -1.74 4.31
N SER A 80 5.66 -1.54 5.41
CA SER A 80 6.16 -1.83 6.75
C SER A 80 6.53 -3.31 6.91
N ARG A 81 5.70 -4.21 6.38
CA ARG A 81 5.97 -5.64 6.38
C ARG A 81 7.19 -5.98 5.51
N TRP A 82 7.26 -5.44 4.29
CA TRP A 82 8.38 -5.68 3.39
C TRP A 82 9.71 -5.19 3.96
N PHE A 83 9.75 -3.99 4.53
CA PHE A 83 10.98 -3.40 5.06
C PHE A 83 11.45 -4.12 6.32
N PHE A 84 10.52 -4.60 7.14
CA PHE A 84 10.85 -5.45 8.28
C PHE A 84 11.46 -6.79 7.84
N ASP A 85 10.87 -7.45 6.87
CA ASP A 85 11.36 -8.73 6.36
C ASP A 85 12.69 -8.56 5.61
N LEU A 86 12.86 -7.48 4.84
CA LEU A 86 14.13 -7.13 4.19
C LEU A 86 15.25 -6.87 5.20
N ASN A 87 14.97 -6.15 6.29
CA ASN A 87 15.97 -5.92 7.33
C ASN A 87 16.38 -7.22 8.02
N LYS A 88 15.45 -8.16 8.22
CA LYS A 88 15.79 -9.51 8.70
C LYS A 88 16.70 -10.27 7.74
N LYS A 89 16.42 -10.19 6.44
CA LYS A 89 17.17 -10.85 5.38
C LYS A 89 18.54 -10.21 5.19
N TYR A 90 18.60 -8.87 5.27
CA TYR A 90 19.80 -8.05 5.06
C TYR A 90 19.96 -7.06 6.23
N PRO A 91 20.59 -7.47 7.35
CA PRO A 91 20.68 -6.62 8.55
C PRO A 91 21.44 -5.29 8.34
N ASN A 92 22.21 -5.20 7.29
CA ASN A 92 22.91 -3.97 6.89
C ASN A 92 22.03 -2.99 6.08
N LEU A 93 20.82 -3.38 5.69
CA LEU A 93 19.87 -2.54 4.98
C LEU A 93 18.76 -2.11 5.93
N GLN A 94 18.68 -0.82 6.21
CA GLN A 94 17.59 -0.21 6.98
C GLN A 94 16.74 0.68 6.07
N ILE A 95 15.43 0.47 6.07
CA ILE A 95 14.49 1.28 5.28
C ILE A 95 13.47 1.88 6.22
N ASN A 96 13.36 3.22 6.20
CA ASN A 96 12.41 3.98 6.98
C ASN A 96 11.39 4.63 6.06
N TYR A 97 10.11 4.37 6.29
CA TYR A 97 9.02 4.94 5.50
C TYR A 97 8.07 5.78 6.36
N GLN A 98 7.73 6.96 5.86
CA GLN A 98 6.81 7.87 6.52
C GLN A 98 5.49 7.94 5.75
N SER A 99 4.40 7.51 6.37
CA SER A 99 3.04 7.64 5.87
C SER A 99 2.56 9.08 6.04
N VAL A 100 2.74 9.92 5.01
CA VAL A 100 2.43 11.36 5.05
C VAL A 100 1.43 11.81 3.99
N GLY A 101 0.97 10.86 3.16
CA GLY A 101 0.09 11.09 2.00
C GLY A 101 0.87 11.31 0.70
N SER A 102 0.23 10.96 -0.42
CA SER A 102 0.85 11.01 -1.75
C SER A 102 1.32 12.41 -2.15
N GLY A 103 0.59 13.46 -1.74
CA GLY A 103 0.98 14.84 -2.03
C GLY A 103 2.34 15.19 -1.43
N ALA A 104 2.50 14.97 -0.12
CA ALA A 104 3.76 15.20 0.58
C ALA A 104 4.87 14.26 0.10
N GLY A 105 4.53 13.00 -0.28
CA GLY A 105 5.48 12.05 -0.84
C GLY A 105 6.09 12.53 -2.16
N VAL A 106 5.24 12.98 -3.08
CA VAL A 106 5.68 13.58 -4.37
C VAL A 106 6.53 14.82 -4.12
N GLU A 107 6.12 15.69 -3.20
CA GLU A 107 6.85 16.91 -2.88
C GLU A 107 8.24 16.61 -2.30
N GLN A 108 8.33 15.76 -1.27
CA GLN A 108 9.61 15.40 -0.64
C GLN A 108 10.56 14.68 -1.62
N PHE A 109 10.02 13.79 -2.47
CA PHE A 109 10.81 13.16 -3.53
C PHE A 109 11.35 14.19 -4.54
N THR A 110 10.50 15.10 -5.00
CA THR A 110 10.88 16.16 -5.93
C THR A 110 11.95 17.09 -5.36
N GLN A 111 11.84 17.42 -4.06
CA GLN A 111 12.84 18.23 -3.33
C GLN A 111 14.12 17.44 -3.00
N GLY A 112 14.14 16.12 -3.18
CA GLY A 112 15.28 15.26 -2.86
C GLY A 112 15.54 15.08 -1.37
N THR A 113 14.54 15.30 -0.52
CA THR A 113 14.65 15.12 0.94
C THR A 113 14.46 13.66 1.38
N VAL A 114 14.02 12.80 0.48
CA VAL A 114 13.91 11.34 0.67
C VAL A 114 14.57 10.61 -0.51
N ASP A 115 14.95 9.36 -0.27
CA ASP A 115 15.56 8.51 -1.30
C ASP A 115 14.51 7.97 -2.28
N PHE A 116 13.27 7.75 -1.82
CA PHE A 116 12.16 7.34 -2.65
C PHE A 116 10.84 7.94 -2.15
N GLY A 117 9.88 8.08 -3.04
CA GLY A 117 8.52 8.51 -2.72
C GLY A 117 7.50 7.40 -2.95
N ALA A 118 6.24 7.61 -2.53
CA ALA A 118 5.12 6.77 -2.91
C ALA A 118 3.85 7.58 -3.15
N SER A 119 3.08 7.18 -4.18
CA SER A 119 1.84 7.84 -4.56
C SER A 119 0.85 6.87 -5.19
N ASP A 120 -0.44 6.98 -4.84
CA ASP A 120 -1.52 6.20 -5.47
C ASP A 120 -2.07 6.86 -6.73
N VAL A 121 -1.53 8.01 -7.09
CA VAL A 121 -1.77 8.69 -8.36
C VAL A 121 -0.42 8.93 -9.00
N ALA A 122 -0.23 8.44 -10.23
CA ALA A 122 0.99 8.69 -10.98
C ALA A 122 1.25 10.21 -11.09
N MET A 123 2.52 10.61 -11.00
CA MET A 123 2.90 12.02 -11.13
C MET A 123 2.42 12.60 -12.45
N LYS A 124 1.92 13.83 -12.40
CA LYS A 124 1.60 14.62 -13.59
C LYS A 124 2.87 15.15 -14.24
N ASP A 125 2.79 15.54 -15.50
CA ASP A 125 3.96 16.05 -16.22
C ASP A 125 4.56 17.30 -15.56
N GLU A 126 3.71 18.17 -14.97
CA GLU A 126 4.16 19.33 -14.23
C GLU A 126 4.90 18.98 -12.92
N GLU A 127 4.55 17.83 -12.30
CA GLU A 127 5.25 17.31 -11.13
C GLU A 127 6.59 16.67 -11.54
N ILE A 128 6.62 15.95 -12.67
CA ILE A 128 7.83 15.32 -13.22
C ILE A 128 8.86 16.38 -13.61
N GLN A 129 8.43 17.48 -14.23
CA GLN A 129 9.32 18.59 -14.64
C GLN A 129 10.03 19.26 -13.46
N LYS A 130 9.53 19.11 -12.23
CA LYS A 130 10.17 19.62 -11.02
C LYS A 130 11.26 18.71 -10.48
N VAL A 131 11.33 17.46 -10.92
CA VAL A 131 12.40 16.54 -10.54
C VAL A 131 13.69 16.98 -11.25
N PRO A 132 14.83 17.09 -10.55
CA PRO A 132 16.10 17.43 -11.18
C PRO A 132 16.40 16.53 -12.38
N ALA A 133 16.76 17.12 -13.51
CA ALA A 133 16.93 16.40 -14.78
C ALA A 133 18.04 15.33 -14.74
N ASP A 134 19.07 15.55 -13.93
CA ASP A 134 20.17 14.62 -13.69
C ASP A 134 19.74 13.37 -12.90
N LYS A 135 18.72 13.51 -12.07
CA LYS A 135 18.14 12.39 -11.31
C LYS A 135 17.07 11.65 -12.10
N GLY A 136 16.16 12.40 -12.74
CA GLY A 136 14.96 11.85 -13.38
C GLY A 136 14.05 11.11 -12.40
N VAL A 137 12.96 10.53 -12.89
CA VAL A 137 12.04 9.72 -12.08
C VAL A 137 11.60 8.47 -12.81
N LEU A 138 11.49 7.36 -12.06
CA LEU A 138 10.75 6.16 -12.42
C LEU A 138 9.52 6.08 -11.52
N MET A 139 8.38 5.73 -12.11
CA MET A 139 7.13 5.45 -11.42
C MET A 139 6.83 3.96 -11.56
N LEU A 140 7.06 3.22 -10.48
CA LEU A 140 7.06 1.76 -10.48
C LEU A 140 5.83 1.27 -9.70
N PRO A 141 4.80 0.70 -10.35
CA PRO A 141 3.71 0.06 -9.64
C PRO A 141 4.25 -1.10 -8.81
N MET A 142 3.98 -1.11 -7.50
CA MET A 142 4.49 -2.15 -6.59
C MET A 142 3.41 -3.11 -6.12
N THR A 143 2.18 -2.65 -6.06
CA THR A 143 0.98 -3.43 -5.74
C THR A 143 -0.24 -2.66 -6.23
N ALA A 144 -1.40 -3.28 -6.11
CA ALA A 144 -2.69 -2.64 -6.35
C ALA A 144 -3.64 -2.90 -5.18
N GLY A 145 -4.78 -2.22 -5.18
CA GLY A 145 -5.80 -2.44 -4.16
C GLY A 145 -7.07 -1.67 -4.45
N SER A 146 -8.12 -2.00 -3.71
CA SER A 146 -9.43 -1.37 -3.79
C SER A 146 -9.56 -0.21 -2.82
N ILE A 147 -10.32 0.81 -3.21
CA ILE A 147 -10.78 1.85 -2.32
C ILE A 147 -12.23 1.55 -1.96
N VAL A 148 -12.49 1.35 -0.69
CA VAL A 148 -13.80 0.92 -0.19
C VAL A 148 -14.50 2.04 0.57
N LEU A 149 -15.84 2.05 0.54
CA LEU A 149 -16.65 2.85 1.45
C LEU A 149 -16.90 2.04 2.72
N ALA A 150 -16.06 2.25 3.73
CA ALA A 150 -16.21 1.65 5.04
C ALA A 150 -17.22 2.44 5.88
N TYR A 151 -17.98 1.74 6.74
CA TYR A 151 -19.04 2.35 7.55
C TYR A 151 -19.11 1.76 8.95
N ASN A 152 -19.72 2.51 9.86
CA ASN A 152 -19.95 2.11 11.24
C ASN A 152 -21.45 2.06 11.56
N LEU A 153 -22.07 0.95 11.16
CA LEU A 153 -23.46 0.59 11.50
C LEU A 153 -23.46 -0.86 12.04
N PRO A 154 -23.47 -1.04 13.37
CA PRO A 154 -23.35 -2.36 14.00
C PRO A 154 -24.41 -3.37 13.54
N ASP A 155 -25.64 -2.91 13.35
CA ASP A 155 -26.79 -3.76 13.03
C ASP A 155 -27.03 -3.97 11.52
N VAL A 156 -26.18 -3.37 10.67
CA VAL A 156 -26.24 -3.51 9.21
C VAL A 156 -25.00 -4.28 8.74
N PRO A 157 -25.07 -5.63 8.63
CA PRO A 157 -23.91 -6.45 8.26
C PRO A 157 -23.49 -6.27 6.80
N GLU A 158 -24.46 -6.02 5.91
CA GLU A 158 -24.25 -5.82 4.48
C GLU A 158 -24.94 -4.53 4.03
N LEU A 159 -24.27 -3.75 3.22
CA LEU A 159 -24.79 -2.52 2.66
C LEU A 159 -24.47 -2.46 1.16
N LYS A 160 -25.48 -2.21 0.35
CA LYS A 160 -25.37 -1.97 -1.09
C LYS A 160 -25.58 -0.49 -1.37
N LEU A 161 -24.64 0.12 -2.07
CA LEU A 161 -24.72 1.53 -2.42
C LEU A 161 -24.72 1.72 -3.95
N PRO A 162 -25.86 2.11 -4.53
CA PRO A 162 -25.94 2.54 -5.93
C PRO A 162 -25.03 3.75 -6.20
N ARG A 163 -24.53 3.88 -7.43
CA ARG A 163 -23.64 4.97 -7.87
C ARG A 163 -24.18 6.36 -7.54
N ALA A 164 -25.45 6.60 -7.80
CA ALA A 164 -26.10 7.85 -7.45
C ALA A 164 -26.23 8.07 -5.94
N VAL A 165 -26.44 6.98 -5.17
CA VAL A 165 -26.67 7.06 -3.72
C VAL A 165 -25.40 7.45 -2.99
N TYR A 166 -24.27 6.75 -3.21
CA TYR A 166 -23.05 7.14 -2.51
C TYR A 166 -22.53 8.51 -2.95
N THR A 167 -22.77 8.91 -4.20
CA THR A 167 -22.44 10.27 -4.64
C THR A 167 -23.33 11.31 -3.93
N ASP A 168 -24.65 11.06 -3.80
CA ASP A 168 -25.58 11.96 -3.09
C ASP A 168 -25.27 12.05 -1.58
N ILE A 169 -24.80 10.97 -0.95
CA ILE A 169 -24.29 11.00 0.45
C ILE A 169 -23.10 11.96 0.55
N LEU A 170 -22.12 11.82 -0.32
CA LEU A 170 -20.90 12.63 -0.31
C LEU A 170 -21.14 14.09 -0.68
N LEU A 171 -22.19 14.36 -1.48
CA LEU A 171 -22.66 15.72 -1.77
C LEU A 171 -23.52 16.32 -0.64
N GLY A 172 -23.83 15.54 0.42
CA GLY A 172 -24.67 15.98 1.54
C GLY A 172 -26.15 16.09 1.21
N LYS A 173 -26.62 15.47 0.12
CA LYS A 173 -28.03 15.42 -0.25
C LYS A 173 -28.79 14.35 0.52
N ILE A 174 -28.19 13.17 0.69
CA ILE A 174 -28.67 12.10 1.57
C ILE A 174 -27.99 12.28 2.92
N LYS A 175 -28.77 12.51 3.97
CA LYS A 175 -28.27 12.89 5.29
C LYS A 175 -28.56 11.87 6.38
N SER A 176 -29.41 10.88 6.12
CA SER A 176 -29.81 9.87 7.10
C SER A 176 -29.71 8.47 6.49
N TRP A 177 -29.37 7.49 7.31
CA TRP A 177 -29.22 6.10 6.88
C TRP A 177 -30.55 5.46 6.43
N ASN A 178 -31.69 5.88 6.98
CA ASN A 178 -33.01 5.41 6.59
C ASN A 178 -33.60 6.13 5.36
N ASP A 179 -32.79 6.87 4.60
CA ASP A 179 -33.24 7.50 3.36
C ASP A 179 -33.85 6.46 2.41
N PRO A 180 -35.02 6.75 1.78
CA PRO A 180 -35.69 5.82 0.87
C PRO A 180 -34.80 5.30 -0.26
N LYS A 181 -33.82 6.08 -0.75
CA LYS A 181 -32.90 5.66 -1.80
C LYS A 181 -31.90 4.59 -1.30
N ILE A 182 -31.46 4.68 -0.04
CA ILE A 182 -30.65 3.63 0.58
C ILE A 182 -31.50 2.39 0.83
N ALA A 183 -32.69 2.55 1.39
CA ALA A 183 -33.59 1.47 1.71
C ALA A 183 -34.01 0.65 0.48
N ALA A 184 -34.25 1.33 -0.65
CA ALA A 184 -34.62 0.69 -1.91
C ALA A 184 -33.55 -0.31 -2.42
N ALA A 185 -32.26 -0.02 -2.19
CA ALA A 185 -31.16 -0.89 -2.56
C ALA A 185 -30.87 -1.99 -1.52
N ASN A 186 -31.46 -1.88 -0.32
CA ASN A 186 -31.19 -2.74 0.82
C ASN A 186 -32.48 -3.28 1.45
N PRO A 187 -33.31 -4.02 0.69
CA PRO A 187 -34.60 -4.52 1.21
C PRO A 187 -34.37 -5.44 2.41
N GLY A 188 -35.10 -5.19 3.50
CA GLY A 188 -34.99 -5.95 4.75
C GLY A 188 -33.86 -5.51 5.68
N ALA A 189 -32.96 -4.62 5.27
CA ALA A 189 -31.95 -4.07 6.17
C ALA A 189 -32.59 -3.15 7.23
N LYS A 190 -32.15 -3.28 8.49
CA LYS A 190 -32.60 -2.41 9.59
C LYS A 190 -31.80 -1.11 9.59
N LEU A 191 -32.06 -0.25 8.63
CA LEU A 191 -31.40 1.04 8.51
C LEU A 191 -31.86 1.98 9.63
N PRO A 192 -30.94 2.52 10.46
CA PRO A 192 -31.32 3.38 11.58
C PRO A 192 -31.75 4.78 11.09
N ASN A 193 -32.63 5.42 11.85
CA ASN A 193 -32.95 6.85 11.65
C ASN A 193 -31.88 7.72 12.32
N GLU A 194 -30.65 7.67 11.77
CA GLU A 194 -29.48 8.36 12.28
C GLU A 194 -28.83 9.19 11.18
N PRO A 195 -28.21 10.33 11.53
CA PRO A 195 -27.49 11.14 10.56
C PRO A 195 -26.26 10.39 10.03
N ILE A 196 -25.92 10.61 8.75
CA ILE A 196 -24.70 10.11 8.13
C ILE A 196 -23.57 11.11 8.38
N THR A 197 -22.48 10.65 9.01
CA THR A 197 -21.24 11.41 9.15
C THR A 197 -20.22 10.96 8.13
N VAL A 198 -19.92 11.79 7.14
CA VAL A 198 -18.89 11.50 6.13
C VAL A 198 -17.51 11.76 6.73
N ILE A 199 -16.59 10.80 6.58
CA ILE A 199 -15.18 10.93 6.97
C ILE A 199 -14.32 10.95 5.72
N TYR A 200 -13.52 12.02 5.55
CA TYR A 200 -12.69 12.23 4.39
C TYR A 200 -11.22 12.50 4.76
N ARG A 201 -10.33 12.48 3.77
CA ARG A 201 -8.90 12.75 3.95
C ARG A 201 -8.61 14.24 4.04
N SER A 202 -7.94 14.65 5.10
CA SER A 202 -7.52 16.06 5.32
C SER A 202 -6.13 16.39 4.74
N ASP A 203 -5.36 15.38 4.34
CA ASP A 203 -4.03 15.51 3.73
C ASP A 203 -4.08 15.40 2.20
N GLY A 204 -2.98 15.71 1.53
CA GLY A 204 -2.82 15.49 0.09
C GLY A 204 -2.75 13.99 -0.24
N SER A 205 -3.90 13.38 -0.52
CA SER A 205 -4.10 11.94 -0.58
C SER A 205 -4.23 11.41 -2.01
N GLY A 206 -3.44 10.39 -2.36
CA GLY A 206 -3.63 9.65 -3.60
C GLY A 206 -4.94 8.87 -3.61
N THR A 207 -5.33 8.28 -2.46
CA THR A 207 -6.63 7.62 -2.29
C THR A 207 -7.77 8.58 -2.60
N THR A 208 -7.70 9.84 -2.12
CA THR A 208 -8.66 10.90 -2.48
C THR A 208 -8.64 11.17 -3.99
N GLY A 209 -7.44 11.26 -4.58
CA GLY A 209 -7.29 11.52 -6.02
C GLY A 209 -7.99 10.48 -6.89
N VAL A 210 -7.79 9.19 -6.59
CA VAL A 210 -8.45 8.08 -7.29
C VAL A 210 -9.96 8.09 -7.04
N PHE A 211 -10.37 8.23 -5.78
CA PHE A 211 -11.77 8.23 -5.39
C PHE A 211 -12.56 9.37 -6.04
N THR A 212 -12.06 10.60 -5.98
CA THR A 212 -12.72 11.77 -6.55
C THR A 212 -12.71 11.75 -8.08
N LYS A 213 -11.69 11.13 -8.70
CA LYS A 213 -11.70 10.88 -10.14
C LYS A 213 -12.82 9.94 -10.56
N HIS A 214 -13.01 8.84 -9.80
CA HIS A 214 -14.16 7.94 -10.00
C HIS A 214 -15.48 8.69 -9.84
N LEU A 215 -15.66 9.46 -8.76
CA LEU A 215 -16.88 10.25 -8.54
C LEU A 215 -17.15 11.26 -9.67
N SER A 216 -16.10 11.88 -10.20
CA SER A 216 -16.21 12.81 -11.33
C SER A 216 -16.61 12.12 -12.65
N ALA A 217 -16.21 10.86 -12.82
CA ALA A 217 -16.58 10.05 -13.98
C ALA A 217 -18.06 9.63 -13.94
N ILE A 218 -18.58 9.30 -12.76
CA ILE A 218 -19.93 8.77 -12.60
C ILE A 218 -21.00 9.83 -12.32
N SER A 219 -20.60 11.05 -11.93
CA SER A 219 -21.52 12.13 -11.55
C SER A 219 -21.11 13.48 -12.16
N PRO A 220 -21.84 13.99 -13.15
CA PRO A 220 -21.62 15.33 -13.68
C PRO A 220 -21.73 16.44 -12.60
N GLU A 221 -22.61 16.24 -11.62
CA GLU A 221 -22.78 17.19 -10.52
C GLU A 221 -21.57 17.21 -9.59
N TRP A 222 -21.02 16.03 -9.22
CA TRP A 222 -19.78 15.95 -8.47
C TRP A 222 -18.64 16.65 -9.23
N LYS A 223 -18.48 16.32 -10.52
CA LYS A 223 -17.46 16.90 -11.40
C LYS A 223 -17.52 18.41 -11.43
N SER A 224 -18.73 19.00 -11.49
CA SER A 224 -18.90 20.45 -11.60
C SER A 224 -18.74 21.17 -10.26
N LYS A 225 -19.16 20.55 -9.14
CA LYS A 225 -19.19 21.20 -7.80
C LYS A 225 -17.91 20.96 -7.00
N VAL A 226 -17.30 19.80 -7.13
CA VAL A 226 -16.17 19.36 -6.30
C VAL A 226 -14.95 19.07 -7.16
N GLY A 227 -15.11 18.34 -8.25
CA GLY A 227 -14.01 17.95 -9.14
C GLY A 227 -13.21 16.76 -8.61
N GLU A 228 -11.95 16.68 -9.04
CA GLU A 228 -11.01 15.61 -8.70
C GLU A 228 -9.64 16.15 -8.29
N GLY A 229 -8.95 15.45 -7.40
CA GLY A 229 -7.60 15.82 -6.97
C GLY A 229 -7.16 15.14 -5.69
N LYS A 230 -5.86 15.23 -5.39
CA LYS A 230 -5.29 14.76 -4.13
C LYS A 230 -5.87 15.53 -2.92
N THR A 231 -6.42 16.70 -3.17
CA THR A 231 -7.15 17.57 -2.22
C THR A 231 -8.32 18.20 -2.95
N VAL A 232 -9.50 18.17 -2.36
CA VAL A 232 -10.72 18.81 -2.85
C VAL A 232 -11.46 19.51 -1.70
N ASN A 233 -12.38 20.42 -2.06
CA ASN A 233 -13.26 21.04 -1.08
C ASN A 233 -14.48 20.11 -0.84
N TRP A 234 -14.43 19.36 0.26
CA TRP A 234 -15.52 18.44 0.62
C TRP A 234 -16.77 19.20 1.01
N PRO A 235 -17.95 18.85 0.43
CA PRO A 235 -19.19 19.55 0.76
C PRO A 235 -19.67 19.33 2.20
N VAL A 236 -19.38 18.14 2.75
CA VAL A 236 -19.82 17.71 4.09
C VAL A 236 -18.78 16.81 4.73
N GLY A 237 -18.82 16.63 6.03
CA GLY A 237 -18.06 15.64 6.76
C GLY A 237 -16.92 16.20 7.60
N VAL A 238 -16.08 15.29 8.08
CA VAL A 238 -14.95 15.58 8.98
C VAL A 238 -13.67 14.99 8.36
N GLY A 239 -12.59 15.78 8.37
CA GLY A 239 -11.29 15.38 7.82
C GLY A 239 -10.45 14.61 8.83
N ALA A 240 -9.80 13.54 8.34
CA ALA A 240 -8.82 12.77 9.09
C ALA A 240 -7.55 12.51 8.25
N LYS A 241 -6.39 12.45 8.89
CA LYS A 241 -5.10 12.30 8.21
C LYS A 241 -4.77 10.83 7.95
N GLY A 242 -4.42 10.50 6.71
CA GLY A 242 -4.03 9.15 6.30
C GLY A 242 -5.21 8.17 6.22
N ASN A 243 -5.01 6.99 5.64
CA ASN A 243 -5.98 5.90 5.72
C ASN A 243 -6.17 5.45 7.17
N GLU A 244 -5.11 5.43 7.97
CA GLU A 244 -5.11 5.13 9.40
C GLU A 244 -6.02 6.06 10.19
N GLY A 245 -5.96 7.37 9.95
CA GLY A 245 -6.80 8.34 10.64
C GLY A 245 -8.27 8.25 10.25
N VAL A 246 -8.58 8.03 8.96
CA VAL A 246 -9.96 7.78 8.50
C VAL A 246 -10.52 6.51 9.12
N THR A 247 -9.73 5.41 9.12
CA THR A 247 -10.11 4.14 9.75
C THR A 247 -10.43 4.32 11.23
N ALA A 248 -9.56 4.98 11.99
CA ALA A 248 -9.77 5.25 13.41
C ALA A 248 -11.03 6.10 13.64
N GLN A 249 -11.24 7.13 12.82
CA GLN A 249 -12.42 8.02 12.96
C GLN A 249 -13.73 7.28 12.66
N ILE A 250 -13.76 6.41 11.62
CA ILE A 250 -14.92 5.57 11.32
C ILE A 250 -15.21 4.63 12.51
N THR A 251 -14.18 3.96 13.02
CA THR A 251 -14.31 3.04 14.17
C THR A 251 -14.96 3.74 15.39
N GLN A 252 -14.58 4.98 15.64
CA GLN A 252 -15.00 5.74 16.83
C GLN A 252 -16.32 6.50 16.65
N THR A 253 -16.84 6.62 15.41
CA THR A 253 -18.01 7.44 15.12
C THR A 253 -19.17 6.56 14.61
N PRO A 254 -20.15 6.21 15.46
CA PRO A 254 -21.37 5.54 15.02
C PRO A 254 -22.07 6.35 13.92
N GLY A 255 -22.66 5.66 12.94
CA GLY A 255 -23.35 6.31 11.82
C GLY A 255 -22.41 6.95 10.78
N SER A 256 -21.09 6.72 10.87
CA SER A 256 -20.15 7.26 9.89
C SER A 256 -19.95 6.38 8.67
N ILE A 257 -19.53 7.02 7.59
CA ILE A 257 -19.05 6.40 6.34
C ILE A 257 -17.84 7.17 5.84
N GLY A 258 -16.83 6.46 5.33
CA GLY A 258 -15.63 7.09 4.75
C GLY A 258 -14.95 6.16 3.77
N TYR A 259 -14.03 6.70 2.98
CA TYR A 259 -13.27 5.90 2.01
C TYR A 259 -11.86 5.62 2.54
N VAL A 260 -11.46 4.35 2.43
CA VAL A 260 -10.14 3.87 2.81
C VAL A 260 -9.65 2.81 1.82
N GLU A 261 -8.35 2.53 1.82
CA GLU A 261 -7.83 1.35 1.16
C GLU A 261 -8.35 0.09 1.87
N TYR A 262 -8.67 -0.96 1.09
CA TYR A 262 -9.33 -2.18 1.56
C TYR A 262 -8.60 -2.90 2.69
N GLY A 263 -7.26 -2.97 2.64
CA GLY A 263 -6.46 -3.60 3.69
C GLY A 263 -6.69 -2.96 5.07
N TYR A 264 -6.87 -1.64 5.13
CA TYR A 264 -7.21 -0.95 6.38
C TYR A 264 -8.57 -1.37 6.92
N ALA A 265 -9.58 -1.50 6.06
CA ALA A 265 -10.89 -1.96 6.48
C ALA A 265 -10.83 -3.41 6.96
N LYS A 266 -10.16 -4.29 6.21
CA LYS A 266 -9.97 -5.72 6.52
C LYS A 266 -9.25 -5.92 7.86
N GLN A 267 -8.10 -5.27 8.06
CA GLN A 267 -7.27 -5.45 9.25
C GLN A 267 -7.91 -4.87 10.53
N ASN A 268 -8.82 -3.91 10.39
CA ASN A 268 -9.53 -3.29 11.52
C ASN A 268 -10.98 -3.77 11.66
N ASN A 269 -11.37 -4.83 10.93
CA ASN A 269 -12.72 -5.41 10.96
C ASN A 269 -13.84 -4.37 10.70
N LEU A 270 -13.56 -3.34 9.89
CA LEU A 270 -14.59 -2.41 9.46
C LEU A 270 -15.53 -3.08 8.45
N LYS A 271 -16.80 -2.77 8.53
CA LYS A 271 -17.77 -3.09 7.48
C LYS A 271 -17.56 -2.16 6.29
N TYR A 272 -17.78 -2.67 5.10
CA TYR A 272 -17.68 -1.92 3.87
C TYR A 272 -18.82 -2.28 2.92
N ALA A 273 -19.22 -1.31 2.10
CA ALA A 273 -20.34 -1.47 1.20
C ALA A 273 -19.95 -2.21 -0.09
N SER A 274 -20.87 -3.00 -0.63
CA SER A 274 -20.85 -3.39 -2.04
C SER A 274 -21.23 -2.19 -2.88
N LEU A 275 -20.42 -1.87 -3.88
CA LEU A 275 -20.65 -0.72 -4.76
C LEU A 275 -21.20 -1.18 -6.12
N GLU A 276 -22.16 -0.42 -6.63
CA GLU A 276 -22.63 -0.61 -7.99
C GLU A 276 -21.55 -0.20 -8.98
N ASN A 277 -21.17 -1.12 -9.88
CA ASN A 277 -20.21 -0.88 -10.94
C ASN A 277 -20.87 -0.35 -12.23
N LYS A 278 -20.07 -0.15 -13.28
CA LYS A 278 -20.56 0.37 -14.57
C LYS A 278 -21.60 -0.52 -15.23
N ALA A 279 -21.53 -1.83 -15.02
CA ALA A 279 -22.50 -2.81 -15.53
C ALA A 279 -23.80 -2.89 -14.69
N GLY A 280 -23.96 -2.05 -13.65
CA GLY A 280 -25.12 -2.08 -12.74
C GLY A 280 -25.12 -3.24 -11.76
N LYS A 281 -23.97 -3.89 -11.53
CA LYS A 281 -23.81 -4.97 -10.57
C LYS A 281 -23.25 -4.45 -9.24
N PHE A 282 -23.75 -4.99 -8.12
CA PHE A 282 -23.17 -4.72 -6.81
C PHE A 282 -22.01 -5.66 -6.57
N VAL A 283 -20.80 -5.12 -6.52
CA VAL A 283 -19.57 -5.88 -6.36
C VAL A 283 -18.98 -5.64 -4.98
N VAL A 284 -18.64 -6.72 -4.28
CA VAL A 284 -17.93 -6.70 -3.00
C VAL A 284 -16.43 -6.50 -3.29
N PRO A 285 -15.73 -5.63 -2.55
CA PRO A 285 -14.28 -5.51 -2.67
C PRO A 285 -13.59 -6.78 -2.14
N THR A 286 -13.03 -7.53 -3.05
CA THR A 286 -12.21 -8.72 -2.77
C THR A 286 -10.94 -8.63 -3.62
N GLU A 287 -9.94 -9.46 -3.33
CA GLU A 287 -8.79 -9.61 -4.19
C GLU A 287 -9.19 -10.01 -5.61
N GLU A 288 -10.16 -10.94 -5.72
CA GLU A 288 -10.65 -11.44 -7.01
C GLU A 288 -11.32 -10.33 -7.84
N SER A 289 -12.28 -9.58 -7.25
CA SER A 289 -12.98 -8.50 -7.95
C SER A 289 -12.05 -7.36 -8.36
N ALA A 290 -11.01 -7.08 -7.57
CA ALA A 290 -9.98 -6.12 -7.93
C ALA A 290 -9.04 -6.67 -9.02
N SER A 291 -8.68 -7.95 -8.99
CA SER A 291 -7.90 -8.61 -10.05
C SER A 291 -8.63 -8.58 -11.38
N LYS A 292 -9.95 -8.83 -11.39
CA LYS A 292 -10.80 -8.70 -12.59
C LYS A 292 -10.73 -7.29 -13.19
N THR A 293 -10.73 -6.28 -12.34
CA THR A 293 -10.52 -4.89 -12.79
C THR A 293 -9.16 -4.70 -13.45
N LEU A 294 -8.09 -5.28 -12.88
CA LEU A 294 -6.73 -5.12 -13.38
C LEU A 294 -6.45 -5.91 -14.66
N GLU A 295 -7.10 -7.06 -14.86
CA GLU A 295 -6.98 -7.87 -16.08
C GLU A 295 -7.35 -7.07 -17.35
N ALA A 296 -8.29 -6.15 -17.23
CA ALA A 296 -8.72 -5.26 -18.33
C ALA A 296 -7.77 -4.08 -18.58
N VAL A 297 -6.73 -3.88 -17.74
CA VAL A 297 -5.85 -2.72 -17.81
C VAL A 297 -4.54 -3.06 -18.49
N THR A 298 -4.29 -2.43 -19.65
CA THR A 298 -2.98 -2.49 -20.29
C THR A 298 -2.10 -1.36 -19.78
N LEU A 299 -1.01 -1.71 -19.08
CA LEU A 299 -0.02 -0.73 -18.65
C LEU A 299 0.84 -0.29 -19.85
N PRO A 300 0.93 1.04 -20.13
CA PRO A 300 1.83 1.58 -21.13
C PRO A 300 3.31 1.43 -20.72
N GLU A 301 4.24 1.73 -21.62
CA GLU A 301 5.68 1.62 -21.34
C GLU A 301 6.14 2.50 -20.18
N ASN A 302 5.54 3.66 -19.98
CA ASN A 302 5.84 4.56 -18.86
C ASN A 302 5.19 4.15 -17.54
N LEU A 303 4.49 3.01 -17.50
CA LEU A 303 3.84 2.41 -16.34
C LEU A 303 2.80 3.32 -15.66
N ARG A 304 2.31 4.38 -16.34
CA ARG A 304 1.30 5.32 -15.82
C ARG A 304 -0.08 4.91 -16.30
N ALA A 305 -0.86 4.27 -15.44
CA ALA A 305 -2.24 3.92 -15.72
C ALA A 305 -3.19 4.62 -14.75
N PHE A 306 -4.35 5.01 -15.28
CA PHE A 306 -5.44 5.58 -14.48
C PHE A 306 -6.68 4.74 -14.73
N ILE A 307 -7.06 3.95 -13.73
CA ILE A 307 -8.24 3.09 -13.81
C ILE A 307 -9.43 3.95 -13.35
N THR A 308 -10.36 4.18 -14.24
CA THR A 308 -11.52 5.02 -13.94
C THR A 308 -12.77 4.34 -14.47
N ASP A 309 -13.69 4.00 -13.55
CA ASP A 309 -14.99 3.40 -13.86
C ASP A 309 -14.86 2.20 -14.81
N PRO A 310 -14.14 1.13 -14.41
CA PRO A 310 -13.79 0.01 -15.29
C PRO A 310 -15.02 -0.75 -15.77
N GLU A 311 -14.88 -1.36 -16.96
CA GLU A 311 -15.85 -2.29 -17.51
C GLU A 311 -15.79 -3.65 -16.81
N GLY A 312 -16.85 -4.44 -16.99
CA GLY A 312 -16.94 -5.83 -16.53
C GLY A 312 -17.93 -6.03 -15.38
N ASP A 313 -18.70 -7.12 -15.45
CA ASP A 313 -19.75 -7.43 -14.48
C ASP A 313 -19.20 -7.68 -13.06
N GLU A 314 -18.00 -8.26 -12.97
CA GLU A 314 -17.34 -8.63 -11.70
C GLU A 314 -16.27 -7.60 -11.27
N SER A 315 -16.02 -6.57 -12.09
CA SER A 315 -15.02 -5.56 -11.78
C SER A 315 -15.44 -4.68 -10.62
N TYR A 316 -14.60 -4.58 -9.57
CA TYR A 316 -14.81 -3.62 -8.50
C TYR A 316 -14.54 -2.20 -9.05
N PRO A 317 -15.41 -1.20 -8.78
CA PRO A 317 -15.38 0.06 -9.51
C PRO A 317 -14.21 0.98 -9.18
N ILE A 318 -13.54 0.81 -8.03
CA ILE A 318 -12.51 1.73 -7.55
C ILE A 318 -11.25 0.95 -7.16
N VAL A 319 -10.41 0.71 -8.14
CA VAL A 319 -9.12 0.01 -7.99
C VAL A 319 -8.00 0.91 -8.51
N THR A 320 -6.84 0.84 -7.89
CA THR A 320 -5.66 1.56 -8.36
C THR A 320 -4.39 0.77 -8.09
N TYR A 321 -3.38 1.00 -8.93
CA TYR A 321 -2.00 0.73 -8.53
C TYR A 321 -1.53 1.77 -7.52
N THR A 322 -0.48 1.45 -6.77
CA THR A 322 0.31 2.40 -6.02
C THR A 322 1.74 2.36 -6.51
N TRP A 323 2.32 3.53 -6.74
CA TRP A 323 3.62 3.70 -7.37
C TRP A 323 4.69 4.03 -6.36
N LEU A 324 5.80 3.32 -6.43
CA LEU A 324 7.08 3.75 -5.88
C LEU A 324 7.69 4.79 -6.83
N LEU A 325 8.14 5.91 -6.28
CA LEU A 325 8.82 6.98 -7.02
C LEU A 325 10.30 6.88 -6.70
N THR A 326 11.12 6.51 -7.68
CA THR A 326 12.58 6.40 -7.52
C THR A 326 13.31 7.31 -8.51
N ALA A 327 14.50 7.75 -8.15
CA ALA A 327 15.39 8.37 -9.12
C ALA A 327 15.87 7.33 -10.15
N LYS A 328 16.08 7.76 -11.39
CA LYS A 328 16.76 6.94 -12.41
C LYS A 328 18.25 6.76 -12.09
N LYS A 329 18.83 7.68 -11.31
CA LYS A 329 20.23 7.68 -10.93
C LYS A 329 20.39 8.14 -9.49
N TYR A 330 21.21 7.42 -8.74
CA TYR A 330 21.63 7.77 -7.39
C TYR A 330 23.12 8.09 -7.41
N SER A 331 23.53 9.13 -6.68
CA SER A 331 24.95 9.49 -6.54
C SER A 331 25.72 8.50 -5.67
N ASP A 332 25.02 7.78 -4.76
CA ASP A 332 25.55 6.73 -3.91
C ASP A 332 25.25 5.37 -4.53
N PRO A 333 26.25 4.62 -5.04
CA PRO A 333 26.04 3.30 -5.63
C PRO A 333 25.43 2.28 -4.67
N ALA A 334 25.74 2.37 -3.37
CA ALA A 334 25.19 1.47 -2.38
C ALA A 334 23.68 1.70 -2.19
N LYS A 335 23.22 2.98 -2.22
CA LYS A 335 21.79 3.31 -2.23
C LYS A 335 21.11 2.85 -3.52
N ALA A 336 21.73 3.02 -4.69
CA ALA A 336 21.20 2.53 -5.98
C ALA A 336 20.92 1.02 -5.91
N LYS A 337 21.92 0.24 -5.48
CA LYS A 337 21.82 -1.20 -5.27
C LYS A 337 20.73 -1.57 -4.24
N ALA A 338 20.64 -0.84 -3.14
CA ALA A 338 19.64 -1.06 -2.09
C ALA A 338 18.21 -0.79 -2.57
N ILE A 339 18.01 0.21 -3.42
CA ILE A 339 16.71 0.53 -4.05
C ILE A 339 16.30 -0.63 -4.98
N GLU A 340 17.17 -1.15 -5.82
CA GLU A 340 16.85 -2.27 -6.70
C GLU A 340 16.55 -3.56 -5.90
N ALA A 341 17.32 -3.83 -4.84
CA ALA A 341 17.06 -4.98 -3.96
C ALA A 341 15.71 -4.85 -3.24
N MET A 342 15.32 -3.65 -2.83
CA MET A 342 14.00 -3.36 -2.25
C MET A 342 12.88 -3.59 -3.29
N ILE A 343 13.08 -3.16 -4.53
CA ILE A 343 12.12 -3.37 -5.62
C ILE A 343 12.00 -4.86 -5.94
N GLU A 344 13.12 -5.57 -6.08
CA GLU A 344 13.13 -7.02 -6.33
C GLU A 344 12.35 -7.78 -5.26
N TYR A 345 12.62 -7.47 -3.98
CA TYR A 345 11.89 -8.08 -2.89
C TYR A 345 10.38 -7.82 -3.01
N GLY A 346 9.99 -6.57 -3.26
CA GLY A 346 8.60 -6.17 -3.44
C GLY A 346 7.93 -6.87 -4.62
N LEU A 347 8.64 -7.17 -5.69
CA LEU A 347 8.13 -7.86 -6.88
C LEU A 347 8.10 -9.39 -6.76
N THR A 348 8.79 -9.95 -5.76
CA THR A 348 8.96 -11.40 -5.59
C THR A 348 8.38 -11.90 -4.26
N GLU A 349 9.21 -12.01 -3.23
CA GLU A 349 8.80 -12.52 -1.92
C GLU A 349 7.70 -11.64 -1.29
N GLY A 350 7.79 -10.32 -1.47
CA GLY A 350 6.84 -9.35 -0.94
C GLY A 350 5.42 -9.51 -1.48
N GLN A 351 5.25 -9.97 -2.73
CA GLN A 351 3.92 -10.20 -3.30
C GLN A 351 3.13 -11.28 -2.56
N LYS A 352 3.80 -12.25 -1.93
CA LYS A 352 3.14 -13.30 -1.14
C LYS A 352 2.38 -12.75 0.06
N ASN A 353 2.83 -11.61 0.60
CA ASN A 353 2.18 -10.96 1.74
C ASN A 353 1.05 -10.00 1.32
N ALA A 354 0.94 -9.69 0.02
CA ALA A 354 -0.02 -8.69 -0.47
C ALA A 354 -1.47 -9.11 -0.20
N ALA A 355 -1.87 -10.31 -0.64
CA ALA A 355 -3.22 -10.84 -0.47
C ALA A 355 -3.64 -10.98 1.00
N GLU A 356 -2.72 -11.43 1.87
CA GLU A 356 -2.97 -11.55 3.31
C GLU A 356 -3.38 -10.19 3.92
N LEU A 357 -2.69 -9.13 3.51
CA LEU A 357 -2.92 -7.78 3.99
C LEU A 357 -4.06 -7.02 3.27
N GLY A 358 -4.67 -7.63 2.25
CA GLY A 358 -5.79 -7.05 1.50
C GLY A 358 -5.40 -6.31 0.23
N TYR A 359 -4.15 -6.44 -0.22
CA TYR A 359 -3.67 -5.89 -1.49
C TYR A 359 -3.77 -6.92 -2.61
N VAL A 360 -3.75 -6.44 -3.84
CA VAL A 360 -3.75 -7.27 -5.04
C VAL A 360 -2.31 -7.44 -5.52
N PRO A 361 -1.80 -8.67 -5.58
CA PRO A 361 -0.50 -8.93 -6.17
C PRO A 361 -0.43 -8.45 -7.61
N LEU A 362 0.74 -8.00 -8.04
CA LEU A 362 0.94 -7.59 -9.42
C LEU A 362 0.84 -8.79 -10.37
N PRO A 363 0.13 -8.66 -11.50
CA PRO A 363 0.23 -9.64 -12.58
C PRO A 363 1.68 -9.85 -13.01
N ALA A 364 2.05 -11.09 -13.35
CA ALA A 364 3.44 -11.44 -13.69
C ALA A 364 4.04 -10.58 -14.81
N ASN A 365 3.25 -10.29 -15.84
CA ASN A 365 3.67 -9.41 -16.94
C ASN A 365 3.91 -7.96 -16.49
N VAL A 366 3.18 -7.48 -15.49
CA VAL A 366 3.38 -6.16 -14.89
C VAL A 366 4.66 -6.17 -14.06
N ALA A 367 4.85 -7.17 -13.20
CA ALA A 367 6.06 -7.31 -12.41
C ALA A 367 7.33 -7.36 -13.28
N GLN A 368 7.29 -8.08 -14.43
CA GLN A 368 8.37 -8.12 -15.39
C GLN A 368 8.68 -6.75 -16.02
N LYS A 369 7.64 -5.97 -16.38
CA LYS A 369 7.83 -4.60 -16.92
C LYS A 369 8.43 -3.67 -15.86
N VAL A 370 7.99 -3.78 -14.61
CA VAL A 370 8.53 -2.99 -13.49
C VAL A 370 9.99 -3.32 -13.25
N ALA A 371 10.35 -4.61 -13.22
CA ALA A 371 11.74 -5.05 -13.05
C ALA A 371 12.64 -4.52 -14.16
N ALA A 372 12.21 -4.66 -15.42
CA ALA A 372 12.97 -4.16 -16.57
C ALA A 372 13.18 -2.63 -16.52
N ALA A 373 12.18 -1.89 -16.05
CA ALA A 373 12.30 -0.44 -15.88
C ALA A 373 13.23 -0.04 -14.74
N ALA A 374 13.25 -0.82 -13.66
CA ALA A 374 14.04 -0.55 -12.46
C ALA A 374 15.50 -1.00 -12.60
N ASP A 375 15.78 -2.02 -13.41
CA ASP A 375 17.12 -2.65 -13.58
C ASP A 375 18.20 -1.72 -14.16
N ALA A 376 17.85 -0.49 -14.47
CA ALA A 376 18.75 0.55 -14.93
C ALA A 376 19.20 1.53 -13.83
N ILE A 377 18.73 1.38 -12.59
CA ILE A 377 19.04 2.27 -11.46
C ILE A 377 20.49 2.05 -11.00
N SER A 378 20.93 0.78 -10.93
CA SER A 378 22.26 0.38 -10.52
C SER A 378 22.92 -0.49 -11.59
N PRO A 379 24.14 -0.19 -12.02
CA PRO A 379 24.91 -1.08 -12.91
C PRO A 379 25.41 -2.34 -12.19
N ASP A 380 25.44 -2.32 -10.86
CA ASP A 380 26.06 -3.35 -10.00
C ASP A 380 25.05 -4.33 -9.38
N TYR A 381 23.79 -4.26 -9.81
CA TYR A 381 22.73 -5.16 -9.35
C TYR A 381 21.86 -5.59 -10.54
N LYS A 382 21.26 -6.75 -10.45
CA LYS A 382 20.33 -7.28 -11.44
C LYS A 382 19.09 -7.80 -10.74
N ILE A 383 17.95 -7.25 -11.10
CA ILE A 383 16.66 -7.69 -10.57
C ILE A 383 16.30 -9.04 -11.18
N ALA A 384 16.23 -10.07 -10.34
CA ALA A 384 15.88 -11.43 -10.75
C ALA A 384 14.42 -11.73 -10.37
N ILE A 385 13.53 -11.71 -11.36
CA ILE A 385 12.18 -12.24 -11.20
C ILE A 385 12.16 -13.67 -11.71
N GLY A 386 11.84 -14.64 -10.84
CA GLY A 386 11.71 -16.03 -11.24
C GLY A 386 10.71 -16.16 -12.40
N SER A 387 11.11 -16.86 -13.45
CA SER A 387 10.19 -17.25 -14.51
C SER A 387 9.06 -18.07 -13.86
N SER A 388 7.84 -17.53 -13.81
CA SER A 388 6.67 -18.32 -13.46
C SER A 388 6.53 -19.38 -14.56
N ASN A 389 6.99 -20.60 -14.28
CA ASN A 389 6.63 -21.75 -15.08
C ASN A 389 5.10 -21.86 -14.99
N ASN A 390 4.45 -21.45 -16.06
CA ASN A 390 3.05 -21.66 -16.30
C ASN A 390 2.86 -23.18 -16.49
N THR A 391 2.77 -23.93 -15.38
CA THR A 391 2.23 -25.28 -15.39
C THR A 391 0.73 -25.09 -15.62
N SER A 392 0.34 -24.98 -16.89
CA SER A 392 -1.00 -25.26 -17.33
C SER A 392 -1.40 -26.61 -16.75
N ALA A 393 -2.35 -26.56 -15.80
CA ALA A 393 -3.02 -27.77 -15.31
C ALA A 393 -3.51 -28.56 -16.51
N GLY A 394 -2.98 -29.77 -16.68
CA GLY A 394 -3.29 -30.68 -17.76
C GLY A 394 -4.79 -30.96 -17.78
N ALA A 395 -5.38 -30.78 -18.93
CA ALA A 395 -6.71 -31.28 -19.24
C ALA A 395 -6.76 -32.79 -18.96
N PRO A 396 -7.83 -33.32 -18.34
CA PRO A 396 -7.98 -34.73 -18.15
C PRO A 396 -8.08 -35.40 -19.51
N GLN A 397 -7.14 -36.33 -19.81
CA GLN A 397 -7.24 -37.24 -20.95
C GLN A 397 -8.51 -38.12 -20.77
N GLN A 398 -9.45 -37.95 -21.65
CA GLN A 398 -10.53 -38.91 -21.83
C GLN A 398 -9.91 -40.21 -22.36
N GLY A 399 -9.86 -41.20 -21.48
CA GLY A 399 -9.54 -42.56 -21.84
C GLY A 399 -10.65 -43.13 -22.75
N GLY A 400 -10.35 -43.35 -24.01
CA GLY A 400 -11.13 -44.17 -24.90
C GLY A 400 -11.04 -45.62 -24.45
N ASN A 401 -12.16 -46.22 -24.11
CA ASN A 401 -12.34 -47.66 -24.06
C ASN A 401 -13.06 -48.08 -25.34
N ASN A 402 -12.33 -48.76 -26.22
CA ASN A 402 -12.88 -49.69 -27.18
C ASN A 402 -13.22 -51.02 -26.45
N GLN A 403 -14.43 -51.37 -26.41
CA GLN A 403 -14.98 -52.71 -26.76
C GLN A 403 -16.52 -52.63 -26.78
#